data_ffa64dd3624be7dc6120e0abff2182d6
#
_entry.id   ffa64dd3624be7dc6120e0abff2182d6
#
_cell.length_a   1.000
_cell.length_b   1.000
_cell.length_c   1.000
_cell.angle_alpha   90.00
_cell.angle_beta   90.00
_cell.angle_gamma   90.00
#
_symmetry.space_group_name_H-M   'P 1'
#
loop_
_entity.id
_entity.type
_entity.pdbx_description
1 polymer ?
#
loop_
_entity_poly.entity_id
_entity_poly.type
_entity_poly.pdbx_seq_one_letter_code
_entity_poly.pdbx_strand_id
1 'polypeptide(L)'
;MKTVVINLPKRKDRLSEFKQINDKYITYELFKAVDGYEIDYDYLLSNGFDVYHQWIDPILKTKLTKGEVGCFLSHWAIWKQCVEKNEPILVLEDDAIITDKFSYDELYQLIGEGYNF
;
A
#
# COMPACT_ATOMS: atom_id res chain seq x y z
N MET A 1 8.27 -10.96 -10.22
CA MET A 1 7.58 -10.55 -8.98
C MET A 1 6.35 -9.74 -9.35
N LYS A 2 5.21 -10.08 -8.79
CA LYS A 2 4.00 -9.29 -8.97
C LYS A 2 4.18 -7.91 -8.34
N THR A 3 3.86 -6.86 -9.07
CA THR A 3 3.90 -5.48 -8.60
C THR A 3 2.50 -4.90 -8.58
N VAL A 4 2.14 -4.28 -7.49
CA VAL A 4 0.82 -3.70 -7.25
C VAL A 4 0.97 -2.25 -6.82
N VAL A 5 0.21 -1.36 -7.44
CA VAL A 5 0.18 0.07 -7.09
C VAL A 5 -1.16 0.40 -6.44
N ILE A 6 -1.10 0.90 -5.21
CA ILE A 6 -2.28 1.33 -4.46
C ILE A 6 -2.66 2.73 -4.93
N ASN A 7 -3.87 2.88 -5.45
CA ASN A 7 -4.39 4.18 -5.90
C ASN A 7 -5.88 4.31 -5.57
N LEU A 8 -6.28 5.47 -5.04
CA LEU A 8 -7.69 5.85 -4.91
C LEU A 8 -8.23 6.20 -6.29
N PRO A 9 -9.32 5.57 -6.78
CA PRO A 9 -9.85 5.83 -8.12
C PRO A 9 -10.21 7.30 -8.39
N LYS A 10 -10.58 8.05 -7.36
CA LYS A 10 -10.87 9.49 -7.46
C LYS A 10 -9.60 10.34 -7.67
N ARG A 11 -8.41 9.80 -7.38
CA ARG A 11 -7.14 10.50 -7.54
C ARG A 11 -6.49 10.17 -8.89
N LYS A 12 -7.18 10.51 -9.97
CA LYS A 12 -6.69 10.33 -11.34
C LYS A 12 -5.44 11.16 -11.64
N ASP A 13 -5.30 12.30 -10.99
CA ASP A 13 -4.13 13.17 -11.03
C ASP A 13 -2.87 12.43 -10.57
N ARG A 14 -2.93 11.75 -9.42
CA ARG A 14 -1.81 10.98 -8.87
C ARG A 14 -1.46 9.79 -9.76
N LEU A 15 -2.45 9.07 -10.27
CA LEU A 15 -2.22 7.96 -11.19
C LEU A 15 -1.53 8.42 -12.48
N SER A 16 -1.98 9.53 -13.05
CA SER A 16 -1.38 10.11 -14.26
C SER A 16 0.09 10.46 -14.04
N GLU A 17 0.42 11.08 -12.92
CA GLU A 17 1.79 11.42 -12.56
C GLU A 17 2.64 10.17 -12.33
N PHE A 18 2.10 9.19 -11.61
CA PHE A 18 2.79 7.90 -11.41
C PHE A 18 3.15 7.23 -12.73
N LYS A 19 2.22 7.19 -13.68
CA LYS A 19 2.44 6.61 -15.01
C LYS A 19 3.54 7.32 -15.78
N GLN A 20 3.53 8.66 -15.78
CA GLN A 20 4.55 9.45 -16.48
C GLN A 20 5.96 9.14 -15.97
N ILE A 21 6.09 8.91 -14.67
CA ILE A 21 7.40 8.68 -14.05
C ILE A 21 7.85 7.22 -14.20
N ASN A 22 6.93 6.26 -14.03
CA ASN A 22 7.30 4.88 -13.73
C ASN A 22 7.03 3.85 -14.83
N ASP A 23 6.14 4.13 -15.80
CA ASP A 23 5.71 3.12 -16.79
C ASP A 23 6.88 2.57 -17.64
N LYS A 24 7.93 3.34 -17.79
CA LYS A 24 9.14 2.90 -18.53
C LYS A 24 10.02 1.91 -17.75
N TYR A 25 9.81 1.79 -16.44
CA TYR A 25 10.66 0.95 -15.57
C TYR A 25 9.97 -0.33 -15.11
N ILE A 26 8.65 -0.30 -14.91
CA ILE A 26 7.90 -1.38 -14.29
C ILE A 26 6.57 -1.65 -14.99
N THR A 27 6.12 -2.90 -14.89
CA THR A 27 4.77 -3.33 -15.21
C THR A 27 4.06 -3.66 -13.90
N TYR A 28 2.82 -3.24 -13.74
CA TYR A 28 2.10 -3.36 -12.48
C TYR A 28 0.60 -3.52 -12.69
N GLU A 29 -0.07 -3.98 -11.64
CA GLU A 29 -1.52 -3.97 -11.54
C GLU A 29 -1.94 -2.85 -10.59
N LEU A 30 -3.09 -2.23 -10.86
CA LEU A 30 -3.68 -1.26 -9.95
C LEU A 30 -4.48 -1.99 -8.87
N PHE A 31 -4.30 -1.58 -7.64
CA PHE A 31 -5.13 -1.96 -6.52
C PHE A 31 -5.99 -0.77 -6.11
N LYS A 32 -7.31 -0.97 -6.12
CA LYS A 32 -8.25 0.05 -5.65
C LYS A 32 -8.06 0.26 -4.16
N ALA A 33 -7.51 1.40 -3.78
CA ALA A 33 -7.28 1.75 -2.39
C ALA A 33 -8.58 1.82 -1.60
N VAL A 34 -8.52 1.43 -0.34
CA VAL A 34 -9.61 1.65 0.61
C VAL A 34 -9.67 3.13 0.95
N ASP A 35 -10.84 3.74 0.75
CA ASP A 35 -11.08 5.13 1.15
C ASP A 35 -11.53 5.17 2.62
N GLY A 36 -10.65 5.69 3.49
CA GLY A 36 -10.93 5.77 4.92
C GLY A 36 -12.15 6.63 5.28
N TYR A 37 -12.57 7.53 4.40
CA TYR A 37 -13.76 8.37 4.59
C TYR A 37 -15.05 7.66 4.24
N GLU A 38 -15.00 6.55 3.50
CA GLU A 38 -16.18 5.74 3.10
C GLU A 38 -16.33 4.48 3.95
N ILE A 39 -15.47 4.26 4.95
CA ILE A 39 -15.52 3.09 5.83
C ILE A 39 -16.63 3.23 6.86
N ASP A 40 -17.38 2.15 7.05
CA ASP A 40 -18.21 1.95 8.23
C ASP A 40 -17.34 1.42 9.38
N TYR A 41 -16.99 2.29 10.33
CA TYR A 41 -16.11 1.96 11.44
C TYR A 41 -16.75 0.98 12.43
N ASP A 42 -18.08 0.97 12.57
CA ASP A 42 -18.78 -0.02 13.40
C ASP A 42 -18.68 -1.42 12.77
N TYR A 43 -18.77 -1.50 11.45
CA TYR A 43 -18.53 -2.74 10.71
C TYR A 43 -17.11 -3.24 10.89
N LEU A 44 -16.09 -2.37 10.82
CA LEU A 44 -14.70 -2.72 11.08
C LEU A 44 -14.53 -3.32 12.48
N LEU A 45 -15.09 -2.66 13.50
CA LEU A 45 -15.00 -3.12 14.88
C LEU A 45 -15.62 -4.51 15.04
N SER A 46 -16.80 -4.75 14.44
CA SER A 46 -17.47 -6.05 14.48
C SER A 46 -16.70 -7.16 13.78
N ASN A 47 -15.75 -6.82 12.89
CA ASN A 47 -14.84 -7.73 12.20
C ASN A 47 -13.45 -7.81 12.82
N GLY A 48 -13.27 -7.32 14.04
CA GLY A 48 -12.03 -7.44 14.79
C GLY A 48 -11.01 -6.33 14.57
N PHE A 49 -11.37 -5.26 13.85
CA PHE A 49 -10.51 -4.10 13.66
C PHE A 49 -10.91 -2.98 14.61
N ASP A 50 -10.13 -2.79 15.66
CA ASP A 50 -10.33 -1.70 16.61
C ASP A 50 -9.37 -0.55 16.28
N VAL A 51 -9.92 0.56 15.81
CA VAL A 51 -9.15 1.78 15.56
C VAL A 51 -9.02 2.53 16.88
N TYR A 52 -7.79 2.62 17.39
CA TYR A 52 -7.52 3.28 18.65
C TYR A 52 -7.60 4.80 18.52
N HIS A 53 -8.78 5.33 18.75
CA HIS A 53 -9.08 6.76 18.58
C HIS A 53 -8.39 7.70 19.59
N GLN A 54 -7.85 7.16 20.68
CA GLN A 54 -7.15 7.93 21.70
C GLN A 54 -5.65 8.07 21.41
N TRP A 55 -5.14 7.35 20.41
CA TRP A 55 -3.75 7.44 20.02
C TRP A 55 -3.41 8.82 19.45
N ILE A 56 -2.28 9.35 19.87
CA ILE A 56 -1.77 10.65 19.39
C ILE A 56 -0.36 10.42 18.89
N ASP A 57 -0.08 10.87 17.66
CA ASP A 57 1.25 10.82 17.08
C ASP A 57 2.24 11.59 17.96
N PRO A 58 3.34 10.96 18.41
CA PRO A 58 4.27 11.60 19.34
C PRO A 58 5.05 12.77 18.71
N ILE A 59 5.16 12.81 17.38
CA ILE A 59 5.89 13.85 16.64
C ILE A 59 4.93 14.94 16.17
N LEU A 60 3.89 14.56 15.41
CA LEU A 60 2.94 15.50 14.80
C LEU A 60 1.89 15.99 15.79
N LYS A 61 1.71 15.32 16.93
CA LYS A 61 0.69 15.61 17.95
C LYS A 61 -0.75 15.54 17.40
N THR A 62 -0.97 14.75 16.38
CA THR A 62 -2.27 14.55 15.73
C THR A 62 -2.83 13.16 16.01
N LYS A 63 -4.16 13.03 15.94
CA LYS A 63 -4.84 11.73 16.01
C LYS A 63 -4.66 10.96 14.70
N LEU A 64 -4.86 9.65 14.77
CA LEU A 64 -4.92 8.80 13.58
C LEU A 64 -6.00 9.31 12.62
N THR A 65 -5.62 9.58 11.38
CA THR A 65 -6.55 10.09 10.35
C THR A 65 -7.29 8.94 9.65
N LYS A 66 -8.44 9.28 9.06
CA LYS A 66 -9.18 8.32 8.23
C LYS A 66 -8.37 7.88 7.00
N GLY A 67 -7.56 8.78 6.43
CA GLY A 67 -6.64 8.46 5.33
C GLY A 67 -5.60 7.42 5.72
N GLU A 68 -5.03 7.53 6.93
CA GLU A 68 -4.08 6.56 7.46
C GLU A 68 -4.74 5.19 7.68
N VAL A 69 -5.97 5.15 8.16
CA VAL A 69 -6.74 3.90 8.30
C VAL A 69 -6.96 3.24 6.94
N GLY A 70 -7.37 4.01 5.93
CA GLY A 70 -7.56 3.52 4.58
C GLY A 70 -6.27 2.97 3.97
N CYS A 71 -5.16 3.65 4.19
CA CYS A 71 -3.83 3.20 3.77
C CYS A 71 -3.46 1.86 4.40
N PHE A 72 -3.61 1.73 5.71
CA PHE A 72 -3.36 0.47 6.41
C PHE A 72 -4.21 -0.67 5.86
N LEU A 73 -5.51 -0.47 5.72
CA LEU A 73 -6.42 -1.51 5.23
C LEU A 73 -6.12 -1.93 3.79
N SER A 74 -5.64 -1.01 2.95
CA SER A 74 -5.21 -1.32 1.60
C SER A 74 -4.00 -2.25 1.61
N HIS A 75 -2.98 -1.94 2.39
CA HIS A 75 -1.81 -2.80 2.57
C HIS A 75 -2.18 -4.15 3.17
N TRP A 76 -3.02 -4.16 4.19
CA TRP A 76 -3.47 -5.37 4.84
C TRP A 76 -4.16 -6.33 3.87
N ALA A 77 -5.02 -5.81 2.99
CA ALA A 77 -5.69 -6.62 1.97
C ALA A 77 -4.69 -7.26 0.99
N ILE A 78 -3.64 -6.54 0.62
CA ILE A 78 -2.59 -7.07 -0.24
C ILE A 78 -1.74 -8.11 0.50
N TRP A 79 -1.42 -7.88 1.77
CA TRP A 79 -0.70 -8.87 2.59
C TRP A 79 -1.45 -10.18 2.71
N LYS A 80 -2.78 -10.13 2.86
CA LYS A 80 -3.61 -11.36 2.82
C LYS A 80 -3.44 -12.11 1.51
N GLN A 81 -3.49 -11.42 0.38
CA GLN A 81 -3.28 -12.06 -0.92
C GLN A 81 -1.89 -12.68 -1.03
N CYS A 82 -0.88 -11.99 -0.54
CA CYS A 82 0.50 -12.50 -0.52
C CYS A 82 0.60 -13.82 0.26
N VAL A 83 -0.01 -13.89 1.44
CA VAL A 83 -0.04 -15.09 2.27
C VAL A 83 -0.83 -16.21 1.61
N GLU A 84 -2.03 -15.92 1.12
CA GLU A 84 -2.92 -16.92 0.51
C GLU A 84 -2.30 -17.56 -0.74
N LYS A 85 -1.59 -16.78 -1.54
CA LYS A 85 -0.95 -17.26 -2.77
C LYS A 85 0.47 -17.75 -2.56
N ASN A 86 1.05 -17.51 -1.40
CA ASN A 86 2.45 -17.80 -1.08
C ASN A 86 3.42 -17.24 -2.15
N GLU A 87 3.19 -16.00 -2.55
CA GLU A 87 3.98 -15.31 -3.57
C GLU A 87 4.40 -13.92 -3.06
N PRO A 88 5.66 -13.51 -3.31
CA PRO A 88 6.09 -12.16 -2.96
C PRO A 88 5.38 -11.14 -3.86
N ILE A 89 4.98 -10.02 -3.27
CA ILE A 89 4.35 -8.91 -3.98
C ILE A 89 5.12 -7.63 -3.64
N LEU A 90 5.56 -6.92 -4.68
CA LEU A 90 6.06 -5.56 -4.51
C LEU A 90 4.87 -4.62 -4.45
N VAL A 91 4.70 -3.93 -3.33
CA VAL A 91 3.62 -2.98 -3.11
C VAL A 91 4.18 -1.57 -3.21
N LEU A 92 3.58 -0.76 -4.05
CA LEU A 92 3.91 0.65 -4.22
C LEU A 92 2.69 1.52 -3.95
N GLU A 93 2.90 2.70 -3.40
CA GLU A 93 1.89 3.75 -3.36
C GLU A 93 2.00 4.63 -4.59
N ASP A 94 0.95 5.36 -4.93
CA ASP A 94 0.87 6.15 -6.16
C ASP A 94 1.74 7.41 -6.19
N ASP A 95 2.51 7.67 -5.13
CA ASP A 95 3.54 8.70 -5.05
C ASP A 95 4.97 8.13 -5.12
N ALA A 96 5.13 6.83 -5.33
CA ALA A 96 6.44 6.22 -5.49
C ALA A 96 7.14 6.67 -6.77
N ILE A 97 8.45 6.82 -6.69
CA ILE A 97 9.31 7.18 -7.83
C ILE A 97 10.32 6.05 -8.02
N ILE A 98 10.23 5.38 -9.17
CA ILE A 98 11.17 4.35 -9.57
C ILE A 98 12.28 4.99 -10.40
N THR A 99 13.50 4.60 -10.13
CA THR A 99 14.68 5.09 -10.85
C THR A 99 15.30 3.99 -11.71
N ASP A 100 16.25 4.36 -12.56
CA ASP A 100 17.03 3.43 -13.40
C ASP A 100 17.89 2.45 -12.59
N LYS A 101 18.05 2.68 -11.29
CA LYS A 101 18.78 1.78 -10.37
C LYS A 101 17.90 0.64 -9.84
N PHE A 102 16.60 0.67 -10.11
CA PHE A 102 15.70 -0.37 -9.65
C PHE A 102 15.95 -1.70 -10.35
N SER A 103 15.98 -2.79 -9.59
CA SER A 103 16.20 -4.15 -10.11
C SER A 103 15.34 -5.17 -9.37
N TYR A 104 14.51 -5.90 -10.11
CA TYR A 104 13.78 -7.06 -9.56
C TYR A 104 14.73 -8.17 -9.11
N ASP A 105 15.84 -8.37 -9.82
CA ASP A 105 16.81 -9.41 -9.46
C ASP A 105 17.42 -9.15 -8.08
N GLU A 106 17.75 -7.91 -7.77
CA GLU A 106 18.23 -7.53 -6.44
C GLU A 106 17.17 -7.77 -5.36
N LEU A 107 15.91 -7.47 -5.64
CA LEU A 107 14.81 -7.76 -4.70
C LEU A 107 14.65 -9.27 -4.45
N TYR A 108 14.70 -10.09 -5.50
CA TYR A 108 14.65 -11.54 -5.35
C TYR A 108 15.83 -12.08 -4.54
N GLN A 109 17.01 -11.53 -4.74
CA GLN A 109 18.21 -11.90 -3.99
C GLN A 109 18.01 -11.59 -2.49
N LEU A 110 17.54 -10.39 -2.15
CA LEU A 110 17.27 -10.01 -0.77
C LEU A 110 16.25 -10.93 -0.10
N ILE A 111 15.19 -11.30 -0.79
CA ILE A 111 14.19 -12.26 -0.28
C ILE A 111 14.85 -13.62 -0.04
N GLY A 112 15.67 -14.09 -0.98
CA GLY A 112 16.39 -15.37 -0.87
C GLY A 112 17.40 -15.41 0.28
N GLU A 113 17.97 -14.27 0.66
CA GLU A 113 18.88 -14.13 1.79
C GLU A 113 18.14 -14.04 3.15
N GLY A 114 16.81 -14.10 3.16
CA GLY A 114 16.00 -14.13 4.37
C GLY A 114 15.81 -12.78 5.05
N TYR A 115 15.99 -11.68 4.31
CA TYR A 115 15.65 -10.36 4.85
C TYR A 115 14.13 -10.26 5.04
N ASN A 116 13.72 -10.05 6.28
CA ASN A 116 12.35 -9.73 6.64
C ASN A 116 12.22 -8.22 6.81
N PHE A 117 11.38 -7.62 6.01
CA PHE A 117 11.09 -6.20 6.11
C PHE A 117 9.94 -5.92 7.06
#